data_7a8eb718ef130df52d1aff439e188a4a
#
_entry.id   7a8eb718ef130df52d1aff439e188a4a
#
_cell.length_a   1.000
_cell.length_b   1.000
_cell.length_c   1.000
_cell.angle_alpha   90.00
_cell.angle_beta   90.00
_cell.angle_gamma   90.00
#
_symmetry.space_group_name_H-M   'P 1'
#
loop_
_entity.id
_entity.type
_entity.pdbx_description
1 polymer ?
#
loop_
_entity_poly.entity_id
_entity_poly.type
_entity_poly.pdbx_seq_one_letter_code
_entity_poly.pdbx_strand_id
1 'polypeptide(L)'
;LDEENENGFIFYQSEDENSGEFTYFAFSPDTMESTYHLEFRYAEDVRVKNKIIRETRKKALQFKNDDIDLEDIQGELDARAKFISVPLDRMVEDKEISSYETTVDESCYDTFLEDETMSVIIRYLSRGYIREVVIDIGRSALSSN
;
A
#
# COMPACT_ATOMS: atom_id res chain seq x y z
N LEU A 1 6.26 -18.36 20.59
CA LEU A 1 5.85 -17.85 19.26
C LEU A 1 5.46 -16.36 19.33
N ASP A 2 4.60 -15.99 20.29
CA ASP A 2 4.15 -14.60 20.42
C ASP A 2 5.27 -13.65 20.84
N GLU A 3 6.14 -14.08 21.78
CA GLU A 3 7.31 -13.31 22.20
C GLU A 3 8.35 -13.13 21.08
N GLU A 4 8.50 -14.12 20.21
CA GLU A 4 9.42 -14.03 19.06
C GLU A 4 8.89 -13.05 18.01
N ASN A 5 7.57 -13.01 17.81
CA ASN A 5 6.94 -12.06 16.91
C ASN A 5 7.03 -10.63 17.43
N GLU A 6 6.87 -10.41 18.74
CA GLU A 6 7.03 -9.10 19.41
C GLU A 6 8.45 -8.54 19.25
N ASN A 7 9.45 -9.42 19.14
CA ASN A 7 10.85 -9.04 18.90
C ASN A 7 11.19 -8.83 17.42
N GLY A 8 10.22 -8.93 16.51
CA GLY A 8 10.42 -8.70 15.09
C GLY A 8 11.12 -9.82 14.33
N PHE A 9 11.15 -11.03 14.86
CA PHE A 9 11.71 -12.18 14.17
C PHE A 9 10.71 -12.80 13.18
N ILE A 10 11.24 -13.24 12.03
CA ILE A 10 10.50 -13.99 11.03
C ILE A 10 10.71 -15.48 11.31
N PHE A 11 9.63 -16.22 11.44
CA PHE A 11 9.68 -17.67 11.57
C PHE A 11 8.62 -18.35 10.71
N TYR A 12 8.88 -19.61 10.38
CA TYR A 12 7.94 -20.49 9.71
C TYR A 12 7.19 -21.32 10.74
N GLN A 13 5.90 -21.47 10.52
CA GLN A 13 5.08 -22.40 11.28
C GLN A 13 4.59 -23.50 10.35
N SER A 14 4.62 -24.74 10.82
CA SER A 14 3.99 -25.87 10.16
C SER A 14 2.78 -26.32 10.95
N GLU A 15 1.69 -26.60 10.27
CA GLU A 15 0.51 -27.23 10.85
C GLU A 15 0.26 -28.56 10.13
N ASP A 16 -0.03 -29.59 10.94
CA ASP A 16 -0.34 -30.93 10.46
C ASP A 16 -1.85 -31.05 10.32
N GLU A 17 -2.33 -31.06 9.09
CA GLU A 17 -3.70 -31.41 8.77
C GLU A 17 -3.76 -32.82 8.21
N ASN A 18 -4.91 -33.50 8.30
CA ASN A 18 -5.13 -34.90 7.90
C ASN A 18 -4.69 -35.27 6.47
N SER A 19 -4.25 -34.32 5.67
CA SER A 19 -3.82 -34.50 4.27
C SER A 19 -2.39 -34.06 3.98
N GLY A 20 -1.61 -33.60 4.97
CA GLY A 20 -0.25 -33.18 4.78
C GLY A 20 0.19 -32.06 5.71
N GLU A 21 1.47 -31.82 5.74
CA GLU A 21 2.10 -30.76 6.49
C GLU A 21 2.18 -29.50 5.61
N PHE A 22 1.62 -28.38 6.09
CA PHE A 22 1.72 -27.08 5.45
C PHE A 22 2.69 -26.19 6.22
N THR A 23 3.65 -25.61 5.52
CA THR A 23 4.59 -24.65 6.09
C THR A 23 4.28 -23.25 5.57
N TYR A 24 4.08 -22.30 6.45
CA TYR A 24 3.80 -20.90 6.10
C TYR A 24 4.43 -19.95 7.12
N PHE A 25 4.44 -18.67 6.79
CA PHE A 25 4.81 -17.66 7.78
C PHE A 25 3.71 -17.55 8.84
N ALA A 26 4.06 -17.77 10.10
CA ALA A 26 3.10 -17.70 11.19
C ALA A 26 2.47 -16.31 11.33
N PHE A 27 3.31 -15.28 11.19
CA PHE A 27 2.91 -13.88 11.24
C PHE A 27 3.76 -13.06 10.27
N SER A 28 3.20 -11.96 9.75
CA SER A 28 4.03 -10.93 9.17
C SER A 28 4.82 -10.25 10.27
N PRO A 29 6.13 -10.18 10.16
CA PRO A 29 6.95 -9.58 11.20
C PRO A 29 6.71 -8.09 11.27
N ASP A 30 6.67 -7.58 12.50
CA ASP A 30 6.81 -6.16 12.72
C ASP A 30 8.17 -5.70 12.21
N THR A 31 8.22 -4.61 11.49
CA THR A 31 9.50 -4.00 11.16
C THR A 31 10.04 -3.24 12.36
N MET A 32 11.31 -3.35 12.66
CA MET A 32 11.92 -2.72 13.86
C MET A 32 11.72 -1.20 13.92
N GLU A 33 11.49 -0.57 12.78
CA GLU A 33 11.25 0.88 12.68
C GLU A 33 9.80 1.28 12.98
N SER A 34 8.89 0.34 13.09
CA SER A 34 7.44 0.59 13.12
C SER A 34 6.86 0.81 14.51
N THR A 35 7.67 0.77 15.56
CA THR A 35 7.20 0.94 16.95
C THR A 35 6.45 2.27 17.17
N TYR A 36 6.61 3.24 16.27
CA TYR A 36 5.99 4.56 16.32
C TYR A 36 4.97 4.85 15.23
N HIS A 37 4.88 4.03 14.18
CA HIS A 37 3.99 4.25 13.04
C HIS A 37 3.17 3.00 12.72
N LEU A 38 1.96 2.94 13.25
CA LEU A 38 1.02 1.84 13.03
C LEU A 38 0.73 1.54 11.54
N GLU A 39 0.89 2.54 10.67
CA GLU A 39 0.61 2.42 9.23
C GLU A 39 1.61 1.53 8.48
N PHE A 40 2.84 1.37 8.99
CA PHE A 40 3.90 0.60 8.33
C PHE A 40 4.49 -0.47 9.26
N ARG A 41 3.65 -1.02 10.10
CA ARG A 41 4.05 -2.01 11.11
C ARG A 41 4.57 -3.30 10.48
N TYR A 42 4.00 -3.71 9.37
CA TYR A 42 4.30 -4.99 8.74
C TYR A 42 5.20 -4.85 7.51
N ALA A 43 6.06 -5.87 7.29
CA ALA A 43 7.00 -5.87 6.17
C ALA A 43 6.31 -5.79 4.80
N GLU A 44 5.13 -6.37 4.65
CA GLU A 44 4.34 -6.28 3.42
C GLU A 44 3.90 -4.85 3.11
N ASP A 45 3.52 -4.06 4.11
CA ASP A 45 3.11 -2.66 3.93
C ASP A 45 4.29 -1.80 3.48
N VAL A 46 5.47 -2.01 4.07
CA VAL A 46 6.71 -1.35 3.67
C VAL A 46 7.10 -1.73 2.23
N ARG A 47 6.97 -3.00 1.86
CA ARG A 47 7.24 -3.47 0.49
C ARG A 47 6.33 -2.81 -0.53
N VAL A 48 5.04 -2.73 -0.25
CA VAL A 48 4.05 -2.08 -1.10
C VAL A 48 4.36 -0.60 -1.26
N LYS A 49 4.61 0.11 -0.15
CA LYS A 49 5.05 1.51 -0.16
C LYS A 49 6.27 1.73 -1.05
N ASN A 50 7.31 0.92 -0.86
CA ASN A 50 8.54 1.04 -1.64
C ASN A 50 8.32 0.75 -3.13
N LYS A 51 7.42 -0.17 -3.46
CA LYS A 51 7.02 -0.44 -4.86
C LYS A 51 6.32 0.78 -5.46
N ILE A 52 5.38 1.40 -4.76
CA ILE A 52 4.70 2.61 -5.21
C ILE A 52 5.74 3.71 -5.50
N ILE A 53 6.61 4.01 -4.54
CA ILE A 53 7.65 5.04 -4.70
C ILE A 53 8.52 4.76 -5.93
N ARG A 54 8.97 3.54 -6.11
CA ARG A 54 9.84 3.17 -7.23
C ARG A 54 9.15 3.32 -8.57
N GLU A 55 7.94 2.79 -8.71
CA GLU A 55 7.23 2.77 -9.99
C GLU A 55 6.73 4.17 -10.38
N THR A 56 6.21 4.94 -9.43
CA THR A 56 5.78 6.32 -9.69
C THR A 56 6.97 7.23 -10.01
N ARG A 57 8.10 7.06 -9.31
CA ARG A 57 9.32 7.83 -9.60
C ARG A 57 9.86 7.56 -11.01
N LYS A 58 9.84 6.30 -11.48
CA LYS A 58 10.24 5.98 -12.85
C LYS A 58 9.39 6.73 -13.88
N LYS A 59 8.10 6.88 -13.63
CA LYS A 59 7.19 7.63 -14.49
C LYS A 59 7.44 9.14 -14.39
N ALA A 60 7.60 9.65 -13.19
CA ALA A 60 7.85 11.07 -12.96
C ALA A 60 9.15 11.57 -13.62
N LEU A 61 10.20 10.75 -13.61
CA LEU A 61 11.47 11.09 -14.23
C LEU A 61 11.40 11.32 -15.76
N GLN A 62 10.37 10.80 -16.42
CA GLN A 62 10.16 11.01 -17.85
C GLN A 62 9.77 12.46 -18.18
N PHE A 63 9.22 13.17 -17.21
CA PHE A 63 8.80 14.58 -17.34
C PHE A 63 9.86 15.58 -16.89
N LYS A 64 11.01 15.10 -16.42
CA LYS A 64 12.09 16.00 -16.02
C LYS A 64 12.64 16.74 -17.24
N ASN A 65 12.62 18.07 -17.21
CA ASN A 65 12.97 18.98 -18.31
C ASN A 65 12.00 18.91 -19.51
N ASP A 66 10.79 18.40 -19.31
CA ASP A 66 9.73 18.46 -20.32
C ASP A 66 9.14 19.86 -20.36
N ASP A 67 8.69 20.28 -21.52
CA ASP A 67 8.01 21.56 -21.68
C ASP A 67 6.53 21.47 -21.29
N ILE A 68 5.97 22.61 -20.92
CA ILE A 68 4.59 22.72 -20.47
C ILE A 68 3.93 23.92 -21.16
N ASP A 69 2.69 23.78 -21.58
CA ASP A 69 1.92 24.90 -22.08
C ASP A 69 1.49 25.82 -20.92
N LEU A 70 2.01 27.05 -20.95
CA LEU A 70 1.71 28.03 -19.92
C LEU A 70 0.30 28.61 -19.98
N GLU A 71 -0.46 28.37 -21.09
CA GLU A 71 -1.85 28.75 -21.19
C GLU A 71 -2.77 27.80 -20.46
N ASP A 72 -2.34 26.53 -20.24
CA ASP A 72 -3.10 25.50 -19.52
C ASP A 72 -2.23 24.72 -18.52
N ILE A 73 -1.60 25.40 -17.61
CA ILE A 73 -0.72 24.81 -16.59
C ILE A 73 -1.46 23.71 -15.80
N GLN A 74 -2.69 23.96 -15.37
CA GLN A 74 -3.46 23.01 -14.58
C GLN A 74 -3.73 21.73 -15.36
N GLY A 75 -4.23 21.81 -16.58
CA GLY A 75 -4.52 20.65 -17.42
C GLY A 75 -3.27 19.82 -17.71
N GLU A 76 -2.15 20.50 -17.97
CA GLU A 76 -0.85 19.87 -18.23
C GLU A 76 -0.31 19.12 -16.99
N LEU A 77 -0.37 19.73 -15.81
CA LEU A 77 0.08 19.08 -14.56
C LEU A 77 -0.83 17.91 -14.17
N ASP A 78 -2.15 18.06 -14.32
CA ASP A 78 -3.11 17.01 -14.03
C ASP A 78 -2.94 15.79 -14.96
N ALA A 79 -2.69 16.04 -16.24
CA ALA A 79 -2.42 14.97 -17.20
C ALA A 79 -1.15 14.18 -16.84
N ARG A 80 -0.08 14.86 -16.42
CA ARG A 80 1.15 14.24 -15.96
C ARG A 80 0.96 13.46 -14.66
N ALA A 81 0.17 13.99 -13.72
CA ALA A 81 -0.15 13.28 -12.48
C ALA A 81 -0.90 11.97 -12.76
N LYS A 82 -1.85 11.97 -13.68
CA LYS A 82 -2.54 10.75 -14.13
C LYS A 82 -1.57 9.75 -14.75
N PHE A 83 -0.63 10.19 -15.57
CA PHE A 83 0.36 9.30 -16.16
C PHE A 83 1.31 8.70 -15.11
N ILE A 84 1.71 9.47 -14.10
CA ILE A 84 2.53 9.01 -12.98
C ILE A 84 1.82 7.92 -12.19
N SER A 85 0.49 7.98 -12.09
CA SER A 85 -0.32 7.02 -11.34
C SER A 85 -0.67 5.72 -12.09
N VAL A 86 -0.43 5.63 -13.40
CA VAL A 86 -0.72 4.41 -14.20
C VAL A 86 -0.20 3.11 -13.57
N PRO A 87 1.01 3.03 -12.99
CA PRO A 87 1.45 1.81 -12.31
C PRO A 87 0.57 1.39 -11.14
N LEU A 88 -0.14 2.34 -10.51
CA LEU A 88 -1.03 2.06 -9.38
C LEU A 88 -2.31 1.35 -9.83
N ASP A 89 -2.82 1.62 -11.04
CA ASP A 89 -3.94 0.88 -11.61
C ASP A 89 -3.62 -0.62 -11.66
N ARG A 90 -2.43 -0.97 -12.14
CA ARG A 90 -1.97 -2.36 -12.16
C ARG A 90 -1.84 -2.95 -10.75
N MET A 91 -1.37 -2.17 -9.78
CA MET A 91 -1.27 -2.64 -8.39
C MET A 91 -2.65 -2.88 -7.76
N VAL A 92 -3.69 -2.15 -8.18
CA VAL A 92 -5.09 -2.42 -7.78
C VAL A 92 -5.59 -3.70 -8.44
N GLU A 93 -5.35 -3.87 -9.75
CA GLU A 93 -5.73 -5.09 -10.51
C GLU A 93 -5.07 -6.34 -9.93
N ASP A 94 -3.78 -6.25 -9.59
CA ASP A 94 -2.99 -7.32 -8.97
C ASP A 94 -3.32 -7.53 -7.48
N LYS A 95 -4.26 -6.75 -6.93
CA LYS A 95 -4.69 -6.80 -5.51
C LYS A 95 -3.56 -6.57 -4.51
N GLU A 96 -2.58 -5.76 -4.86
CA GLU A 96 -1.52 -5.33 -3.95
C GLU A 96 -1.98 -4.16 -3.06
N ILE A 97 -2.82 -3.28 -3.60
CA ILE A 97 -3.51 -2.20 -2.88
C ILE A 97 -5.01 -2.27 -3.14
N SER A 98 -5.82 -1.68 -2.27
CA SER A 98 -7.28 -1.65 -2.43
C SER A 98 -7.74 -0.53 -3.35
N SER A 99 -7.17 0.65 -3.19
CA SER A 99 -7.47 1.85 -3.99
C SER A 99 -6.36 2.87 -3.83
N TYR A 100 -6.37 3.88 -4.68
CA TYR A 100 -5.49 5.03 -4.56
C TYR A 100 -6.19 6.30 -5.05
N GLU A 101 -5.63 7.44 -4.66
CA GLU A 101 -5.99 8.77 -5.14
C GLU A 101 -4.71 9.54 -5.47
N THR A 102 -4.71 10.22 -6.59
CA THR A 102 -3.59 11.06 -7.04
C THR A 102 -4.08 12.46 -7.33
N THR A 103 -3.45 13.43 -6.69
CA THR A 103 -3.76 14.87 -6.87
C THR A 103 -2.47 15.64 -7.07
N VAL A 104 -2.56 16.77 -7.77
CA VAL A 104 -1.50 17.77 -7.80
C VAL A 104 -1.72 18.72 -6.62
N ASP A 105 -0.65 19.15 -5.98
CA ASP A 105 -0.75 20.20 -4.97
C ASP A 105 -1.20 21.49 -5.62
N GLU A 106 -2.34 22.04 -5.19
CA GLU A 106 -2.98 23.22 -5.78
C GLU A 106 -2.03 24.43 -5.80
N SER A 107 -1.14 24.53 -4.85
CA SER A 107 -0.15 25.61 -4.82
C SER A 107 0.77 25.63 -6.05
N CYS A 108 1.00 24.46 -6.68
CA CYS A 108 1.84 24.35 -7.87
C CYS A 108 1.23 25.06 -9.09
N TYR A 109 -0.08 25.21 -9.18
CA TYR A 109 -0.71 25.90 -10.30
C TYR A 109 -0.38 27.39 -10.30
N ASP A 110 -0.29 28.00 -9.12
CA ASP A 110 -0.04 29.43 -8.95
C ASP A 110 1.45 29.75 -8.97
N THR A 111 2.29 28.85 -8.43
CA THR A 111 3.74 29.09 -8.26
C THR A 111 4.59 28.50 -9.37
N PHE A 112 3.99 27.77 -10.33
CA PHE A 112 4.75 27.07 -11.36
C PHE A 112 5.70 27.95 -12.16
N LEU A 113 5.30 29.16 -12.48
CA LEU A 113 6.11 30.12 -13.22
C LEU A 113 7.37 30.59 -12.46
N GLU A 114 7.35 30.49 -11.14
CA GLU A 114 8.46 30.91 -10.27
C GLU A 114 9.36 29.73 -9.92
N ASP A 115 8.74 28.59 -9.57
CA ASP A 115 9.42 27.44 -8.98
C ASP A 115 9.72 26.33 -10.00
N GLU A 116 9.04 26.34 -11.15
CA GLU A 116 9.14 25.27 -12.19
C GLU A 116 9.03 23.85 -11.59
N THR A 117 8.20 23.73 -10.55
CA THR A 117 8.09 22.51 -9.74
C THR A 117 6.67 21.95 -9.78
N MET A 118 6.57 20.65 -10.00
CA MET A 118 5.34 19.89 -9.88
C MET A 118 5.38 19.00 -8.64
N SER A 119 4.40 19.15 -7.75
CA SER A 119 4.23 18.29 -6.58
C SER A 119 3.00 17.40 -6.75
N VAL A 120 3.20 16.10 -6.72
CA VAL A 120 2.13 15.10 -6.83
C VAL A 120 1.94 14.41 -5.49
N ILE A 121 0.70 14.41 -5.01
CA ILE A 121 0.30 13.76 -3.77
C ILE A 121 -0.41 12.45 -4.14
N ILE A 122 0.12 11.34 -3.63
CA ILE A 122 -0.46 10.02 -3.79
C ILE A 122 -0.87 9.48 -2.43
N ARG A 123 -2.14 9.13 -2.30
CA ARG A 123 -2.69 8.44 -1.13
C ARG A 123 -3.20 7.09 -1.58
N TYR A 124 -2.95 6.06 -0.80
CA TYR A 124 -3.40 4.71 -1.13
C TYR A 124 -3.96 4.00 0.10
N LEU A 125 -4.85 3.07 -0.16
CA LEU A 125 -5.41 2.19 0.85
C LEU A 125 -4.79 0.80 0.72
N SER A 126 -4.09 0.37 1.75
CA SER A 126 -3.50 -0.98 1.82
C SER A 126 -4.57 -2.07 1.84
N ARG A 127 -4.16 -3.27 1.47
CA ARG A 127 -4.97 -4.47 1.68
C ARG A 127 -4.91 -4.87 3.15
N GLY A 128 -6.06 -5.33 3.69
CA GLY A 128 -6.10 -5.96 5.01
C GLY A 128 -5.78 -7.45 4.93
N TYR A 129 -5.19 -7.97 6.00
CA TYR A 129 -4.90 -9.40 6.16
C TYR A 129 -5.64 -9.96 7.36
N ILE A 130 -6.19 -11.17 7.20
CA ILE A 130 -6.79 -11.91 8.31
C ILE A 130 -5.63 -12.52 9.10
N ARG A 131 -5.40 -12.04 10.32
CA ARG A 131 -4.33 -12.51 11.21
C ARG A 131 -4.80 -13.64 12.13
N GLU A 132 -6.09 -13.64 12.45
CA GLU A 132 -6.70 -14.60 13.34
C GLU A 132 -8.09 -14.96 12.85
N VAL A 133 -8.43 -16.24 12.97
CA VAL A 133 -9.78 -16.73 12.69
C VAL A 133 -10.31 -17.40 13.95
N VAL A 134 -11.36 -16.84 14.51
CA VAL A 134 -12.07 -17.41 15.66
C VAL A 134 -13.36 -18.05 15.19
N ILE A 135 -13.56 -19.32 15.50
CA ILE A 135 -14.78 -20.06 15.17
C ILE A 135 -15.46 -20.42 16.48
N ASP A 136 -16.69 -19.91 16.68
CA ASP A 136 -17.54 -20.27 17.81
C ASP A 136 -18.65 -21.19 17.34
N ILE A 137 -18.70 -22.40 17.91
CA ILE A 137 -19.68 -23.41 17.54
C ILE A 137 -20.57 -23.72 18.74
N GLY A 138 -21.84 -23.34 18.65
CA GLY A 138 -22.86 -23.64 19.64
C GLY A 138 -23.95 -24.59 19.11
N ARG A 139 -24.44 -25.45 19.97
CA ARG A 139 -25.62 -26.28 19.68
C ARG A 139 -26.88 -25.49 20.04
N SER A 140 -27.78 -25.32 19.08
CA SER A 140 -29.09 -24.76 19.38
C SER A 140 -29.94 -25.77 20.16
N ALA A 141 -30.58 -25.34 21.25
CA ALA A 141 -31.59 -26.09 21.94
C ALA A 141 -32.88 -26.05 21.09
N LEU A 142 -33.56 -27.23 20.94
CA LEU A 142 -34.90 -27.25 20.40
C LEU A 142 -35.83 -26.50 21.38
N SER A 143 -36.47 -25.42 20.88
CA SER A 143 -37.54 -24.79 21.64
C SER A 143 -38.67 -25.80 21.78
N SER A 144 -38.92 -26.28 22.99
CA SER A 144 -40.15 -27.06 23.29
C SER A 144 -41.32 -26.07 23.25
N ASN A 145 -42.16 -26.27 22.25
CA ASN A 145 -43.51 -25.68 22.28
C ASN A 145 -44.37 -26.32 23.38
#